data_889e83d7819ed46f0aa29e3fac3c210c
#
_entry.id   889e83d7819ed46f0aa29e3fac3c210c
#
_cell.length_a   1.000
_cell.length_b   1.000
_cell.length_c   1.000
_cell.angle_alpha   90.00
_cell.angle_beta   90.00
_cell.angle_gamma   90.00
#
_symmetry.space_group_name_H-M   'P 1'
#
loop_
_entity.id
_entity.type
_entity.pdbx_description
1 polymer ?
#
loop_
_entity_poly.entity_id
_entity_poly.type
_entity_poly.pdbx_seq_one_letter_code
_entity_poly.pdbx_strand_id
1 'polypeptide(L)'
;MNNLFVFDTNSLISATLIKGSVSRKALDKALNIGELAISNSTLEELIEVLFRKKFDKYFMNDDERLLFINKIEVNAKLFEPKISFTLCRDPKDNKFLELAISAKAACIITGDEDLLVLNPFCEIPILNAAYFLNNF
;
A
#
# COMPACT_ATOMS: atom_id res chain seq x y z
N MET A 1 17.08 2.66 12.71
CA MET A 1 16.20 1.66 12.11
C MET A 1 15.14 2.35 11.28
N ASN A 2 14.97 1.94 10.03
CA ASN A 2 13.92 2.50 9.17
C ASN A 2 12.58 1.83 9.48
N ASN A 3 11.55 2.65 9.64
CA ASN A 3 10.19 2.15 9.73
C ASN A 3 9.73 1.68 8.36
N LEU A 4 8.96 0.60 8.34
CA LEU A 4 8.36 0.07 7.12
C LEU A 4 6.87 0.32 7.15
N PHE A 5 6.32 0.75 6.02
CA PHE A 5 4.90 1.10 5.89
C PHE A 5 4.28 0.28 4.77
N VAL A 6 3.05 -0.17 5.01
CA VAL A 6 2.26 -0.89 4.02
C VAL A 6 1.11 0.00 3.60
N PHE A 7 0.96 0.21 2.30
CA PHE A 7 -0.19 0.89 1.71
C PHE A 7 -1.01 -0.15 0.95
N ASP A 8 -2.33 -0.12 1.07
CA ASP A 8 -3.14 -0.96 0.21
C ASP A 8 -3.09 -0.42 -1.23
N THR A 9 -3.56 -1.23 -2.18
CA THR A 9 -3.44 -0.91 -3.60
C THR A 9 -4.09 0.41 -3.95
N ASN A 10 -5.32 0.65 -3.50
CA ASN A 10 -6.04 1.87 -3.84
C ASN A 10 -5.41 3.11 -3.23
N SER A 11 -4.92 3.02 -2.00
CA SER A 11 -4.21 4.14 -1.36
C SER A 11 -2.92 4.48 -2.09
N LEU A 12 -2.18 3.46 -2.54
CA LEU A 12 -0.94 3.65 -3.28
C LEU A 12 -1.20 4.29 -4.64
N ILE A 13 -2.22 3.83 -5.36
CA ILE A 13 -2.61 4.41 -6.64
C ILE A 13 -3.05 5.86 -6.48
N SER A 14 -3.91 6.15 -5.50
CA SER A 14 -4.35 7.53 -5.22
C SER A 14 -3.17 8.43 -4.87
N ALA A 15 -2.24 7.94 -4.07
CA ALA A 15 -1.06 8.70 -3.67
C ALA A 15 -0.19 9.10 -4.86
N THR A 16 -0.11 8.25 -5.87
CA THR A 16 0.80 8.45 -6.99
C THR A 16 0.14 9.13 -8.19
N LEU A 17 -1.14 8.88 -8.44
CA LEU A 17 -1.85 9.45 -9.59
C LEU A 17 -2.52 10.80 -9.31
N ILE A 18 -2.92 11.05 -8.06
CA ILE A 18 -3.68 12.25 -7.72
C ILE A 18 -2.78 13.17 -6.90
N LYS A 19 -2.21 14.19 -7.55
CA LYS A 19 -1.36 15.19 -6.90
C LYS A 19 -2.17 15.96 -5.85
N GLY A 20 -1.54 16.22 -4.71
CA GLY A 20 -2.17 16.97 -3.63
C GLY A 20 -3.19 16.20 -2.82
N SER A 21 -3.40 14.91 -3.11
CA SER A 21 -4.33 14.09 -2.33
C SER A 21 -3.79 13.83 -0.92
N VAL A 22 -4.70 13.49 0.00
CA VAL A 22 -4.32 13.11 1.35
C VAL A 22 -3.43 11.86 1.32
N SER A 23 -3.75 10.89 0.45
CA SER A 23 -2.92 9.70 0.25
C SER A 23 -1.51 10.05 -0.20
N ARG A 24 -1.35 11.04 -1.10
CA ARG A 24 -0.02 11.48 -1.54
C ARG A 24 0.78 12.07 -0.39
N LYS A 25 0.14 12.90 0.44
CA LYS A 25 0.81 13.49 1.61
C LYS A 25 1.21 12.40 2.60
N ALA A 26 0.36 11.39 2.79
CA ALA A 26 0.68 10.27 3.66
C ALA A 26 1.88 9.47 3.12
N LEU A 27 1.91 9.21 1.81
CA LEU A 27 3.03 8.52 1.19
C LEU A 27 4.33 9.32 1.33
N ASP A 28 4.28 10.62 1.08
CA ASP A 28 5.44 11.49 1.23
C ASP A 28 5.99 11.45 2.66
N LYS A 29 5.10 11.50 3.66
CA LYS A 29 5.49 11.39 5.06
C LYS A 29 6.12 10.03 5.35
N ALA A 30 5.49 8.95 4.90
CA ALA A 30 6.00 7.59 5.13
C ALA A 30 7.39 7.41 4.53
N LEU A 31 7.64 7.91 3.33
CA LEU A 31 8.95 7.82 2.68
C LEU A 31 9.99 8.73 3.32
N ASN A 32 9.54 9.81 3.99
CA ASN A 32 10.44 10.69 4.72
C ASN A 32 10.93 10.07 6.03
N ILE A 33 10.07 9.28 6.69
CA ILE A 33 10.40 8.68 8.00
C ILE A 33 10.71 7.18 7.93
N GLY A 34 10.63 6.58 6.74
CA GLY A 34 10.88 5.16 6.56
C GLY A 34 10.84 4.74 5.10
N GLU A 35 10.43 3.49 4.88
CA GLU A 35 10.40 2.87 3.57
C GLU A 35 9.05 2.22 3.31
N LEU A 36 8.70 2.08 2.04
CA LEU A 36 7.52 1.34 1.62
C LEU A 36 7.85 -0.15 1.55
N ALA A 37 6.98 -0.99 2.10
CA ALA A 37 7.09 -2.44 1.99
C ALA A 37 6.14 -2.95 0.91
N ILE A 38 6.61 -3.87 0.08
CA ILE A 38 5.79 -4.57 -0.92
C ILE A 38 6.10 -6.07 -0.87
N SER A 39 5.18 -6.87 -1.42
CA SER A 39 5.40 -8.29 -1.66
C SER A 39 5.07 -8.59 -3.13
N ASN A 40 5.44 -9.77 -3.60
CA ASN A 40 5.05 -10.19 -4.94
C ASN A 40 3.53 -10.19 -5.10
N SER A 41 2.79 -10.64 -4.09
CA SER A 41 1.34 -10.69 -4.10
C SER A 41 0.72 -9.28 -4.18
N THR A 42 1.21 -8.33 -3.41
CA THR A 42 0.68 -6.95 -3.47
C THR A 42 1.08 -6.25 -4.76
N LEU A 43 2.27 -6.55 -5.28
CA LEU A 43 2.73 -5.99 -6.56
C LEU A 43 1.89 -6.52 -7.73
N GLU A 44 1.56 -7.82 -7.73
CA GLU A 44 0.69 -8.42 -8.75
C GLU A 44 -0.69 -7.76 -8.77
N GLU A 45 -1.26 -7.48 -7.60
CA GLU A 45 -2.54 -6.77 -7.51
C GLU A 45 -2.43 -5.36 -8.06
N LEU A 46 -1.36 -4.65 -7.72
CA LEU A 46 -1.11 -3.30 -8.23
C LEU A 46 -1.08 -3.29 -9.76
N ILE A 47 -0.36 -4.23 -10.35
CA ILE A 47 -0.27 -4.36 -11.81
C ILE A 47 -1.65 -4.63 -12.41
N GLU A 48 -2.39 -5.61 -11.86
CA GLU A 48 -3.71 -5.97 -12.35
C GLU A 48 -4.68 -4.78 -12.30
N VAL A 49 -4.68 -4.04 -11.20
CA VAL A 49 -5.58 -2.90 -11.02
C VAL A 49 -5.20 -1.74 -11.95
N LEU A 50 -3.90 -1.45 -12.11
CA LEU A 50 -3.44 -0.34 -12.96
C LEU A 50 -3.77 -0.53 -14.44
N PHE A 51 -3.91 -1.78 -14.89
CA PHE A 51 -4.27 -2.05 -16.28
C PHE A 51 -5.78 -2.01 -16.53
N ARG A 52 -6.60 -1.71 -15.52
CA ARG A 52 -8.05 -1.57 -15.70
C ARG A 52 -8.37 -0.29 -16.47
N LYS A 53 -9.43 -0.35 -17.27
CA LYS A 53 -9.87 0.76 -18.14
C LYS A 53 -10.06 2.08 -17.40
N LYS A 54 -10.50 2.04 -16.16
CA LYS A 54 -10.76 3.28 -15.39
C LYS A 54 -9.52 4.12 -15.18
N PHE A 55 -8.33 3.55 -15.38
CA PHE A 55 -7.06 4.28 -15.24
C PHE A 55 -6.45 4.71 -16.57
N ASP A 56 -7.11 4.41 -17.71
CA ASP A 56 -6.58 4.76 -19.04
C ASP A 56 -6.32 6.26 -19.16
N LYS A 57 -7.14 7.09 -18.54
CA LYS A 57 -7.01 8.55 -18.60
C LYS A 57 -5.72 9.09 -17.98
N TYR A 58 -5.04 8.29 -17.18
CA TYR A 58 -3.80 8.73 -16.51
C TYR A 58 -2.54 8.34 -17.29
N PHE A 59 -2.68 7.51 -18.31
CA PHE A 59 -1.54 6.96 -19.05
C PHE A 59 -1.77 7.06 -20.55
N MET A 60 -0.72 7.43 -21.28
CA MET A 60 -0.79 7.50 -22.75
C MET A 60 -0.77 6.12 -23.37
N ASN A 61 -0.08 5.17 -22.73
CA ASN A 61 0.09 3.81 -23.23
C ASN A 61 0.52 2.89 -22.07
N ASP A 62 0.67 1.59 -22.39
CA ASP A 62 1.05 0.59 -21.40
C ASP A 62 2.50 0.76 -20.92
N ASP A 63 3.38 1.32 -21.75
CA ASP A 63 4.75 1.59 -21.32
C ASP A 63 4.80 2.59 -20.16
N GLU A 64 3.91 3.58 -20.15
CA GLU A 64 3.81 4.51 -19.03
C GLU A 64 3.33 3.82 -17.75
N ARG A 65 2.40 2.85 -17.87
CA ARG A 65 1.97 2.06 -16.73
C ARG A 65 3.13 1.26 -16.15
N LEU A 66 3.92 0.64 -17.02
CA LEU A 66 5.07 -0.15 -16.60
C LEU A 66 6.14 0.71 -15.94
N LEU A 67 6.37 1.93 -16.44
CA LEU A 67 7.28 2.87 -15.81
C LEU A 67 6.82 3.25 -14.41
N PHE A 68 5.51 3.47 -14.24
CA PHE A 68 4.91 3.79 -12.95
C PHE A 68 5.15 2.65 -11.95
N ILE A 69 4.90 1.41 -12.36
CA ILE A 69 5.09 0.22 -11.53
C ILE A 69 6.57 0.08 -11.15
N ASN A 70 7.45 0.24 -12.10
CA ASN A 70 8.89 0.17 -11.86
C ASN A 70 9.36 1.23 -10.86
N LYS A 71 8.81 2.43 -10.94
CA LYS A 71 9.15 3.51 -10.03
C LYS A 71 8.76 3.18 -8.57
N ILE A 72 7.60 2.55 -8.39
CA ILE A 72 7.17 2.07 -7.07
C ILE A 72 8.12 0.97 -6.59
N GLU A 73 8.39 0.01 -7.44
CA GLU A 73 9.21 -1.15 -7.12
C GLU A 73 10.63 -0.76 -6.70
N VAL A 74 11.23 0.17 -7.42
CA VAL A 74 12.59 0.65 -7.15
C VAL A 74 12.69 1.37 -5.80
N ASN A 75 11.60 2.02 -5.37
CA ASN A 75 11.57 2.78 -4.11
C ASN A 75 10.99 2.00 -2.94
N ALA A 76 10.75 0.72 -3.11
CA ALA A 76 10.15 -0.12 -2.07
C ALA A 76 11.07 -1.28 -1.70
N LYS A 77 10.83 -1.85 -0.51
CA LYS A 77 11.54 -3.03 -0.05
C LYS A 77 10.64 -4.26 -0.21
N LEU A 78 11.15 -5.28 -0.87
CA LEU A 78 10.39 -6.50 -1.16
C LEU A 78 10.50 -7.51 -0.01
N PHE A 79 9.36 -8.07 0.38
CA PHE A 79 9.27 -9.12 1.38
C PHE A 79 8.50 -10.31 0.81
N GLU A 80 8.81 -11.52 1.30
CA GLU A 80 8.06 -12.74 0.96
C GLU A 80 7.40 -13.28 2.22
N PRO A 81 6.09 -13.05 2.41
CA PRO A 81 5.39 -13.56 3.57
C PRO A 81 5.42 -15.08 3.65
N LYS A 82 5.69 -15.59 4.85
CA LYS A 82 5.72 -17.03 5.15
C LYS A 82 4.47 -17.50 5.87
N ILE A 83 3.55 -16.58 6.15
CA ILE A 83 2.33 -16.84 6.93
C ILE A 83 1.12 -16.44 6.08
N SER A 84 0.00 -17.13 6.28
CA SER A 84 -1.26 -16.85 5.60
C SER A 84 -2.35 -16.55 6.62
N PHE A 85 -3.20 -15.56 6.29
CA PHE A 85 -4.35 -15.18 7.11
C PHE A 85 -5.63 -15.28 6.31
N THR A 86 -6.75 -15.53 7.02
CA THR A 86 -8.08 -15.58 6.44
C THR A 86 -9.05 -14.73 7.26
N LEU A 87 -8.61 -13.54 7.64
CA LEU A 87 -9.29 -12.67 8.60
C LEU A 87 -10.14 -11.59 7.98
N CYS A 88 -9.80 -11.15 6.75
CA CYS A 88 -10.53 -10.09 6.08
C CYS A 88 -11.82 -10.62 5.44
N ARG A 89 -12.86 -9.77 5.44
CA ARG A 89 -14.11 -10.11 4.76
C ARG A 89 -13.86 -10.36 3.28
N ASP A 90 -13.03 -9.53 2.64
CA ASP A 90 -12.55 -9.77 1.28
C ASP A 90 -11.21 -10.51 1.38
N PRO A 91 -11.12 -11.77 0.89
CA PRO A 91 -9.87 -12.53 0.97
C PRO A 91 -8.68 -11.85 0.30
N LYS A 92 -8.92 -10.97 -0.68
CA LYS A 92 -7.85 -10.24 -1.36
C LYS A 92 -7.10 -9.29 -0.43
N ASP A 93 -7.71 -8.87 0.68
CA ASP A 93 -7.09 -7.94 1.61
C ASP A 93 -6.11 -8.61 2.57
N ASN A 94 -6.19 -9.94 2.72
CA ASN A 94 -5.30 -10.67 3.64
C ASN A 94 -3.83 -10.50 3.30
N LYS A 95 -3.49 -10.30 2.02
CA LYS A 95 -2.10 -10.11 1.58
C LYS A 95 -1.43 -8.92 2.26
N PHE A 96 -2.18 -7.86 2.60
CA PHE A 96 -1.63 -6.69 3.27
C PHE A 96 -1.31 -6.97 4.72
N LEU A 97 -2.12 -7.79 5.39
CA LEU A 97 -1.82 -8.24 6.75
C LEU A 97 -0.57 -9.13 6.76
N GLU A 98 -0.48 -10.05 5.81
CA GLU A 98 0.65 -10.96 5.68
C GLU A 98 1.95 -10.18 5.43
N LEU A 99 1.88 -9.19 4.56
CA LEU A 99 3.02 -8.32 4.28
C LEU A 99 3.44 -7.53 5.52
N ALA A 100 2.48 -6.94 6.23
CA ALA A 100 2.77 -6.13 7.41
C ALA A 100 3.47 -6.94 8.50
N ILE A 101 3.04 -8.18 8.73
CA ILE A 101 3.69 -9.06 9.70
C ILE A 101 5.11 -9.40 9.25
N SER A 102 5.28 -9.78 7.98
CA SER A 102 6.60 -10.16 7.44
C SER A 102 7.59 -9.03 7.48
N ALA A 103 7.13 -7.82 7.19
CA ALA A 103 7.96 -6.62 7.18
C ALA A 103 8.15 -6.03 8.58
N LYS A 104 7.42 -6.50 9.58
CA LYS A 104 7.32 -5.87 10.90
C LYS A 104 6.99 -4.39 10.74
N ALA A 105 5.95 -4.12 9.97
CA ALA A 105 5.57 -2.77 9.59
C ALA A 105 5.20 -1.93 10.81
N ALA A 106 5.51 -0.64 10.72
CA ALA A 106 5.11 0.33 11.75
C ALA A 106 3.62 0.66 11.64
N CYS A 107 3.04 0.53 10.44
CA CYS A 107 1.66 0.91 10.18
C CYS A 107 1.20 0.38 8.83
N ILE A 108 -0.11 0.10 8.73
CA ILE A 108 -0.80 -0.12 7.45
C ILE A 108 -1.66 1.10 7.18
N ILE A 109 -1.52 1.71 6.01
CA ILE A 109 -2.32 2.86 5.60
C ILE A 109 -3.34 2.40 4.56
N THR A 110 -4.62 2.59 4.84
CA THR A 110 -5.71 2.11 3.99
C THR A 110 -6.95 2.98 4.15
N GLY A 111 -7.79 3.00 3.10
CA GLY A 111 -9.13 3.57 3.19
C GLY A 111 -10.22 2.50 3.25
N ASP A 112 -9.84 1.23 3.23
CA ASP A 112 -10.76 0.10 3.20
C ASP A 112 -11.27 -0.25 4.59
N GLU A 113 -12.59 -0.16 4.80
CA GLU A 113 -13.23 -0.48 6.08
C GLU A 113 -12.98 -1.92 6.50
N ASP A 114 -12.85 -2.85 5.57
CA ASP A 114 -12.62 -4.26 5.87
C ASP A 114 -11.23 -4.48 6.51
N LEU A 115 -10.27 -3.60 6.25
CA LEU A 115 -8.98 -3.60 6.92
C LEU A 115 -9.01 -2.75 8.20
N LEU A 116 -9.64 -1.59 8.14
CA LEU A 116 -9.67 -0.65 9.28
C LEU A 116 -10.32 -1.26 10.51
N VAL A 117 -11.34 -2.13 10.34
CA VAL A 117 -12.02 -2.78 11.47
C VAL A 117 -11.10 -3.73 12.23
N LEU A 118 -9.98 -4.14 11.65
CA LEU A 118 -9.01 -5.04 12.28
C LEU A 118 -7.94 -4.31 13.09
N ASN A 119 -8.00 -2.98 13.14
CA ASN A 119 -7.02 -2.16 13.87
C ASN A 119 -7.13 -2.33 15.39
N PRO A 120 -6.03 -2.53 16.12
CA PRO A 120 -4.70 -2.89 15.61
C PRO A 120 -4.60 -4.39 15.30
N PHE A 121 -3.74 -4.72 14.35
CA PHE A 121 -3.52 -6.13 14.00
C PHE A 121 -2.13 -6.55 14.49
N CYS A 122 -2.08 -7.48 15.44
CA CYS A 122 -0.81 -7.93 16.04
C CYS A 122 0.08 -6.75 16.44
N GLU A 123 -0.53 -5.76 17.09
CA GLU A 123 0.11 -4.52 17.54
C GLU A 123 0.53 -3.55 16.41
N ILE A 124 0.19 -3.87 15.17
CA ILE A 124 0.44 -2.97 14.03
C ILE A 124 -0.80 -2.09 13.83
N PRO A 125 -0.67 -0.76 13.93
CA PRO A 125 -1.80 0.13 13.66
C PRO A 125 -2.26 0.04 12.20
N ILE A 126 -3.57 0.10 12.00
CA ILE A 126 -4.17 0.20 10.67
C ILE A 126 -4.92 1.52 10.63
N LEU A 127 -4.44 2.47 9.83
CA LEU A 127 -4.89 3.85 9.86
C LEU A 127 -5.28 4.32 8.46
N ASN A 128 -6.25 5.24 8.39
CA ASN A 128 -6.47 5.94 7.12
C ASN A 128 -5.41 7.02 6.95
N ALA A 129 -5.29 7.54 5.72
CA ALA A 129 -4.24 8.50 5.39
C ALA A 129 -4.31 9.78 6.22
N ALA A 130 -5.51 10.30 6.45
CA ALA A 130 -5.69 11.52 7.23
C ALA A 130 -5.26 11.33 8.68
N TYR A 131 -5.65 10.22 9.30
CA TYR A 131 -5.26 9.93 10.67
C TYR A 131 -3.75 9.74 10.79
N PHE A 132 -3.16 9.03 9.82
CA PHE A 132 -1.71 8.82 9.77
C PHE A 132 -0.97 10.17 9.72
N LEU A 133 -1.43 11.09 8.85
CA LEU A 133 -0.81 12.41 8.72
C LEU A 133 -0.83 13.21 10.02
N ASN A 134 -1.92 13.13 10.76
CA ASN A 134 -2.12 13.98 11.93
C ASN A 134 -1.63 13.38 13.23
N ASN A 135 -1.45 12.07 13.31
CA ASN A 135 -1.24 11.38 14.59
C ASN A 135 -0.05 10.42 14.61
N PHE A 136 0.61 10.18 13.50
CA PHE A 136 1.73 9.23 13.49
C PHE A 136 3.10 9.91 13.66
#